data_f40e1c0647539675e569b6781baeab71
#
_entry.id   f40e1c0647539675e569b6781baeab71
#
_cell.length_a   1.000
_cell.length_b   1.000
_cell.length_c   1.000
_cell.angle_alpha   90.00
_cell.angle_beta   90.00
_cell.angle_gamma   90.00
#
_symmetry.space_group_name_H-M   'P 1'
#
loop_
_entity.id
_entity.type
_entity.pdbx_description
1 polymer ?
#
loop_
_entity_poly.entity_id
_entity_poly.type
_entity_poly.pdbx_seq_one_letter_code
_entity_poly.pdbx_strand_id
1 'polypeptide(L)'
;DYHHRPLYIQRVKLHEKFLLFLSKLSYKIDYSNKNYKLLIKMFEIIHLFDIELVVKMAVQFNLWGETICKLGTEKHSEYIKKTETLEILGCFAMTEIGHGSNIFKLETTATYNHSRQEFIINTPYYSSHKYWIGQGAIYAHYAIVFAQLYIGSICYGVHPFIVQLRNENKECMKNVIIKDCGMKNGLNGVDNGEIIFDNVIIPYNNLLDKFAHIDDTGKYVAVKGRLSKMLSELSKNRLGMGLGSNIVSRYALKETLTYAIKRKQFGKIERSLLSYKSYQHRIMPLLAKSYVNNLFNEHAINHLDDMSITHFNSIISKTACSWNALDTLQECREGCGGHGYHYKSYFGKMYKNLDIYTTFEGDNNVLLQQIMQFK
;
A
#
# COMPACT_ATOMS: atom_id res chain seq x y z
N ASP A 1 -14.71 13.22 13.93
CA ASP A 1 -13.32 13.43 13.53
C ASP A 1 -12.37 13.14 14.71
N TYR A 2 -11.41 12.23 14.53
CA TYR A 2 -10.53 11.74 15.60
C TYR A 2 -9.04 12.07 15.35
N HIS A 3 -8.70 12.73 14.24
CA HIS A 3 -7.30 12.96 13.84
C HIS A 3 -6.51 13.89 14.77
N HIS A 4 -7.17 14.66 15.62
CA HIS A 4 -6.55 15.49 16.66
C HIS A 4 -6.45 14.79 18.03
N ARG A 5 -6.95 13.54 18.11
CA ARG A 5 -6.89 12.74 19.33
C ARG A 5 -5.53 12.08 19.50
N PRO A 6 -5.18 11.60 20.71
CA PRO A 6 -3.97 10.81 20.93
C PRO A 6 -3.83 9.66 19.93
N LEU A 7 -2.59 9.32 19.59
CA LEU A 7 -2.26 8.37 18.52
C LEU A 7 -3.00 7.02 18.66
N TYR A 8 -3.04 6.48 19.88
CA TYR A 8 -3.72 5.22 20.14
C TYR A 8 -5.23 5.28 19.83
N ILE A 9 -5.89 6.42 20.15
CA ILE A 9 -7.31 6.63 19.83
C ILE A 9 -7.51 6.67 18.31
N GLN A 10 -6.63 7.35 17.57
CA GLN A 10 -6.71 7.39 16.11
C GLN A 10 -6.71 5.99 15.51
N ARG A 11 -5.82 5.10 15.99
CA ARG A 11 -5.71 3.71 15.56
C ARG A 11 -6.93 2.87 15.89
N VAL A 12 -7.40 2.97 17.13
CA VAL A 12 -8.62 2.27 17.56
C VAL A 12 -9.82 2.70 16.73
N LYS A 13 -10.01 4.01 16.54
CA LYS A 13 -11.14 4.53 15.76
C LYS A 13 -11.09 4.15 14.29
N LEU A 14 -9.91 4.12 13.68
CA LEU A 14 -9.76 3.62 12.32
C LEU A 14 -10.08 2.12 12.24
N HIS A 15 -9.65 1.33 13.21
CA HIS A 15 -9.93 -0.11 13.23
C HIS A 15 -11.42 -0.39 13.41
N GLU A 16 -12.10 0.30 14.32
CA GLU A 16 -13.55 0.23 14.48
C GLU A 16 -14.29 0.61 13.18
N LYS A 17 -13.85 1.69 12.51
CA LYS A 17 -14.39 2.11 11.22
C LYS A 17 -14.17 1.05 10.14
N PHE A 18 -13.00 0.45 10.08
CA PHE A 18 -12.67 -0.62 9.14
C PHE A 18 -13.63 -1.81 9.30
N LEU A 19 -13.82 -2.30 10.53
CA LEU A 19 -14.73 -3.41 10.81
C LEU A 19 -16.19 -3.04 10.50
N LEU A 20 -16.63 -1.86 10.92
CA LEU A 20 -17.98 -1.36 10.65
C LEU A 20 -18.24 -1.18 9.15
N PHE A 21 -17.28 -0.64 8.40
CA PHE A 21 -17.40 -0.45 6.96
C PHE A 21 -17.60 -1.81 6.28
N LEU A 22 -16.75 -2.79 6.59
CA LEU A 22 -16.83 -4.11 5.99
C LEU A 22 -18.10 -4.86 6.37
N SER A 23 -18.61 -4.70 7.61
CA SER A 23 -19.89 -5.30 8.03
C SER A 23 -21.11 -4.74 7.30
N LYS A 24 -21.01 -3.52 6.74
CA LYS A 24 -22.06 -2.85 5.96
C LYS A 24 -21.90 -3.02 4.45
N LEU A 25 -20.73 -3.51 4.02
CA LEU A 25 -20.46 -3.70 2.60
C LEU A 25 -21.26 -4.90 2.09
N SER A 26 -22.14 -4.67 1.12
CA SER A 26 -22.87 -5.75 0.44
C SER A 26 -21.99 -6.62 -0.46
N TYR A 27 -20.87 -6.07 -0.91
CA TYR A 27 -19.85 -6.77 -1.69
C TYR A 27 -18.88 -7.48 -0.76
N LYS A 28 -18.83 -8.81 -0.84
CA LYS A 28 -17.82 -9.62 -0.14
C LYS A 28 -16.56 -9.69 -0.99
N ILE A 29 -15.40 -9.48 -0.36
CA ILE A 29 -14.11 -9.69 -1.02
C ILE A 29 -13.92 -11.20 -1.11
N ASP A 30 -13.90 -11.70 -2.34
CA ASP A 30 -13.77 -13.10 -2.70
C ASP A 30 -12.61 -13.25 -3.68
N TYR A 31 -11.55 -13.96 -3.26
CA TYR A 31 -10.36 -14.15 -4.08
C TYR A 31 -10.55 -15.20 -5.18
N SER A 32 -11.60 -16.01 -5.13
CA SER A 32 -11.94 -17.00 -6.16
C SER A 32 -12.67 -16.35 -7.34
N ASN A 33 -13.46 -15.31 -7.08
CA ASN A 33 -14.29 -14.62 -8.07
C ASN A 33 -13.93 -13.11 -8.13
N LYS A 34 -12.73 -12.81 -8.64
CA LYS A 34 -12.16 -11.47 -8.58
C LYS A 34 -12.72 -10.53 -9.62
N ASN A 35 -13.66 -9.69 -9.22
CA ASN A 35 -13.98 -8.48 -9.97
C ASN A 35 -13.01 -7.35 -9.62
N TYR A 36 -11.78 -7.42 -10.16
CA TYR A 36 -10.75 -6.39 -9.91
C TYR A 36 -11.20 -4.98 -10.28
N LYS A 37 -11.98 -4.83 -11.36
CA LYS A 37 -12.47 -3.51 -11.79
C LYS A 37 -13.38 -2.89 -10.75
N LEU A 38 -14.28 -3.70 -10.17
CA LEU A 38 -15.18 -3.24 -9.11
C LEU A 38 -14.39 -2.90 -7.84
N LEU A 39 -13.45 -3.73 -7.44
CA LEU A 39 -12.62 -3.51 -6.26
C LEU A 39 -11.80 -2.22 -6.38
N ILE A 40 -11.13 -2.03 -7.52
CA ILE A 40 -10.37 -0.80 -7.81
C ILE A 40 -11.27 0.44 -7.75
N LYS A 41 -12.48 0.39 -8.35
CA LYS A 41 -13.42 1.50 -8.30
C LYS A 41 -13.96 1.76 -6.90
N MET A 42 -14.17 0.74 -6.11
CA MET A 42 -14.54 0.89 -4.71
C MET A 42 -13.43 1.61 -3.92
N PHE A 43 -12.18 1.19 -4.06
CA PHE A 43 -11.04 1.86 -3.43
C PHE A 43 -10.91 3.32 -3.88
N GLU A 44 -11.08 3.59 -5.19
CA GLU A 44 -11.08 4.95 -5.72
C GLU A 44 -12.09 5.84 -4.99
N ILE A 45 -13.33 5.39 -4.84
CA ILE A 45 -14.39 6.16 -4.18
C ILE A 45 -14.10 6.38 -2.70
N ILE A 46 -13.60 5.36 -2.00
CA ILE A 46 -13.32 5.46 -0.56
C ILE A 46 -12.25 6.50 -0.27
N HIS A 47 -11.29 6.76 -1.18
CA HIS A 47 -10.30 7.83 -1.04
C HIS A 47 -10.92 9.22 -0.79
N LEU A 48 -12.11 9.48 -1.30
CA LEU A 48 -12.83 10.75 -1.06
C LEU A 48 -13.29 10.90 0.39
N PHE A 49 -13.51 9.79 1.08
CA PHE A 49 -14.05 9.79 2.44
C PHE A 49 -12.96 9.61 3.50
N ASP A 50 -12.06 8.66 3.26
CA ASP A 50 -11.01 8.33 4.24
C ASP A 50 -9.84 7.56 3.62
N ILE A 51 -8.75 8.28 3.37
CA ILE A 51 -7.51 7.71 2.81
C ILE A 51 -6.89 6.68 3.79
N GLU A 52 -6.99 6.89 5.10
CA GLU A 52 -6.47 5.95 6.10
C GLU A 52 -7.21 4.61 6.05
N LEU A 53 -8.55 4.67 5.86
CA LEU A 53 -9.36 3.47 5.69
C LEU A 53 -8.96 2.68 4.44
N VAL A 54 -8.75 3.37 3.32
CA VAL A 54 -8.28 2.74 2.09
C VAL A 54 -6.94 2.04 2.30
N VAL A 55 -5.98 2.71 2.92
CA VAL A 55 -4.65 2.12 3.17
C VAL A 55 -4.76 0.90 4.08
N LYS A 56 -5.58 0.96 5.15
CA LYS A 56 -5.80 -0.19 6.03
C LYS A 56 -6.44 -1.37 5.29
N MET A 57 -7.43 -1.10 4.44
CA MET A 57 -8.04 -2.12 3.56
C MET A 57 -7.02 -2.70 2.57
N ALA A 58 -6.19 -1.85 1.94
CA ALA A 58 -5.16 -2.28 1.00
C ALA A 58 -4.11 -3.18 1.68
N VAL A 59 -3.70 -2.87 2.90
CA VAL A 59 -2.79 -3.75 3.67
C VAL A 59 -3.41 -5.13 3.87
N GLN A 60 -4.67 -5.19 4.31
CA GLN A 60 -5.35 -6.45 4.58
C GLN A 60 -5.62 -7.26 3.32
N PHE A 61 -6.21 -6.63 2.30
CA PHE A 61 -6.74 -7.38 1.15
C PHE A 61 -5.77 -7.44 -0.03
N ASN A 62 -5.04 -6.35 -0.31
CA ASN A 62 -4.15 -6.33 -1.46
C ASN A 62 -2.73 -6.80 -1.11
N LEU A 63 -2.16 -6.32 0.01
CA LEU A 63 -0.79 -6.67 0.37
C LEU A 63 -0.70 -8.02 1.07
N TRP A 64 -1.60 -8.33 2.00
CA TRP A 64 -1.62 -9.63 2.67
C TRP A 64 -2.36 -10.67 1.82
N GLY A 65 -3.68 -10.56 1.65
CA GLY A 65 -4.50 -11.60 1.05
C GLY A 65 -4.16 -11.89 -0.41
N GLU A 66 -4.00 -10.84 -1.24
CA GLU A 66 -3.66 -11.03 -2.65
C GLU A 66 -2.26 -11.63 -2.84
N THR A 67 -1.29 -11.28 -1.99
CA THR A 67 0.04 -11.88 -2.06
C THR A 67 -0.02 -13.40 -1.82
N ILE A 68 -0.80 -13.87 -0.84
CA ILE A 68 -0.98 -15.31 -0.62
C ILE A 68 -1.63 -15.96 -1.85
N CYS A 69 -2.67 -15.35 -2.37
CA CYS A 69 -3.37 -15.85 -3.55
C CYS A 69 -2.47 -15.92 -4.80
N LYS A 70 -1.57 -14.97 -4.98
CA LYS A 70 -0.70 -14.87 -6.17
C LYS A 70 0.58 -15.68 -6.05
N LEU A 71 1.14 -15.79 -4.85
CA LEU A 71 2.44 -16.43 -4.61
C LEU A 71 2.33 -17.79 -3.91
N GLY A 72 1.19 -18.11 -3.33
CA GLY A 72 0.89 -19.40 -2.71
C GLY A 72 0.32 -20.43 -3.67
N THR A 73 0.07 -21.62 -3.14
CA THR A 73 -0.61 -22.75 -3.78
C THR A 73 -1.81 -23.20 -2.91
N GLU A 74 -2.49 -24.29 -3.28
CA GLU A 74 -3.61 -24.84 -2.51
C GLU A 74 -3.32 -25.06 -1.02
N LYS A 75 -2.07 -25.30 -0.66
CA LYS A 75 -1.64 -25.43 0.75
C LYS A 75 -1.98 -24.21 1.60
N HIS A 76 -2.14 -23.05 0.96
CA HIS A 76 -2.38 -21.77 1.62
C HIS A 76 -3.85 -21.32 1.57
N SER A 77 -4.75 -22.14 1.03
CA SER A 77 -6.17 -21.79 0.83
C SER A 77 -6.90 -21.46 2.13
N GLU A 78 -6.52 -22.05 3.25
CA GLU A 78 -7.11 -21.75 4.56
C GLU A 78 -6.81 -20.32 5.02
N TYR A 79 -5.60 -19.80 4.75
CA TYR A 79 -5.26 -18.41 5.05
C TYR A 79 -6.14 -17.44 4.24
N ILE A 80 -6.46 -17.79 2.98
CA ILE A 80 -7.32 -16.97 2.13
C ILE A 80 -8.74 -16.92 2.71
N LYS A 81 -9.35 -18.08 3.04
CA LYS A 81 -10.69 -18.15 3.63
C LYS A 81 -10.79 -17.35 4.93
N LYS A 82 -9.81 -17.50 5.82
CA LYS A 82 -9.76 -16.77 7.09
C LYS A 82 -9.50 -15.24 6.89
N THR A 83 -8.86 -14.86 5.78
CA THR A 83 -8.69 -13.44 5.40
C THR A 83 -10.02 -12.83 4.94
N GLU A 84 -10.81 -13.57 4.14
CA GLU A 84 -12.11 -13.13 3.63
C GLU A 84 -13.15 -12.94 4.77
N THR A 85 -13.07 -13.78 5.80
CA THR A 85 -13.94 -13.70 6.99
C THR A 85 -13.41 -12.73 8.08
N LEU A 86 -12.21 -12.17 7.90
CA LEU A 86 -11.50 -11.35 8.89
C LEU A 86 -11.13 -12.10 10.18
N GLU A 87 -11.15 -13.42 10.19
CA GLU A 87 -10.59 -14.22 11.29
C GLU A 87 -9.09 -13.99 11.41
N ILE A 88 -8.41 -13.76 10.28
CA ILE A 88 -7.00 -13.40 10.24
C ILE A 88 -6.83 -11.96 9.71
N LEU A 89 -6.16 -11.15 10.50
CA LEU A 89 -5.59 -9.89 10.04
C LEU A 89 -4.11 -10.11 9.75
N GLY A 90 -3.67 -9.66 8.57
CA GLY A 90 -2.30 -9.86 8.14
C GLY A 90 -1.61 -8.58 7.68
N CYS A 91 -0.30 -8.64 7.57
CA CYS A 91 0.52 -7.55 7.08
C CYS A 91 1.58 -8.03 6.09
N PHE A 92 2.28 -7.08 5.47
CA PHE A 92 3.27 -7.32 4.43
C PHE A 92 4.63 -6.77 4.88
N ALA A 93 5.54 -7.66 5.27
CA ALA A 93 6.82 -7.34 5.89
C ALA A 93 7.97 -7.50 4.87
N MET A 94 8.06 -6.58 3.90
CA MET A 94 9.16 -6.58 2.92
C MET A 94 10.27 -5.63 3.35
N THR A 95 9.97 -4.35 3.58
CA THR A 95 10.97 -3.30 3.85
C THR A 95 11.71 -3.50 5.16
N GLU A 96 12.98 -3.15 5.16
CA GLU A 96 13.88 -3.16 6.32
C GLU A 96 14.39 -1.75 6.62
N ILE A 97 14.96 -1.52 7.80
CA ILE A 97 15.62 -0.25 8.13
C ILE A 97 16.69 0.08 7.10
N GLY A 98 17.50 -0.91 6.69
CA GLY A 98 18.58 -0.72 5.73
C GLY A 98 18.15 -0.77 4.26
N HIS A 99 16.98 -1.37 3.94
CA HIS A 99 16.60 -1.67 2.56
C HIS A 99 15.11 -1.41 2.30
N GLY A 100 14.81 -0.34 1.56
CA GLY A 100 13.46 -0.03 1.06
C GLY A 100 13.31 -0.38 -0.42
N SER A 101 13.95 0.39 -1.30
CA SER A 101 13.86 0.19 -2.76
C SER A 101 14.71 -0.98 -3.25
N ASN A 102 15.88 -1.23 -2.64
CA ASN A 102 16.78 -2.32 -3.03
C ASN A 102 16.44 -3.64 -2.33
N ILE A 103 15.34 -4.25 -2.76
CA ILE A 103 14.84 -5.51 -2.18
C ILE A 103 15.75 -6.72 -2.43
N PHE A 104 16.67 -6.66 -3.41
CA PHE A 104 17.65 -7.71 -3.65
C PHE A 104 18.67 -7.85 -2.52
N LYS A 105 18.84 -6.79 -1.72
CA LYS A 105 19.80 -6.71 -0.62
C LYS A 105 19.15 -6.82 0.75
N LEU A 106 17.92 -7.32 0.84
CA LEU A 106 17.31 -7.63 2.12
C LEU A 106 18.25 -8.52 2.95
N GLU A 107 18.32 -8.24 4.26
CA GLU A 107 19.23 -8.92 5.20
C GLU A 107 18.50 -9.92 6.10
N THR A 108 17.18 -9.86 6.22
CA THR A 108 16.40 -10.91 6.88
C THR A 108 16.68 -12.24 6.22
N THR A 109 16.95 -13.28 7.02
CA THR A 109 17.26 -14.62 6.53
C THR A 109 16.15 -15.62 6.84
N ALA A 110 16.02 -16.63 5.99
CA ALA A 110 15.21 -17.81 6.19
C ALA A 110 16.09 -19.03 5.91
N THR A 111 16.52 -19.72 6.96
CA THR A 111 17.40 -20.90 6.84
C THR A 111 16.57 -22.17 6.90
N TYR A 112 16.68 -23.02 5.88
CA TYR A 112 15.98 -24.29 5.82
C TYR A 112 16.68 -25.36 6.67
N ASN A 113 15.89 -26.01 7.53
CA ASN A 113 16.32 -27.17 8.30
C ASN A 113 15.72 -28.45 7.67
N HIS A 114 16.54 -29.19 6.95
CA HIS A 114 16.10 -30.38 6.24
C HIS A 114 15.58 -31.50 7.17
N SER A 115 16.24 -31.71 8.31
CA SER A 115 15.88 -32.81 9.25
C SER A 115 14.53 -32.61 9.92
N ARG A 116 14.08 -31.34 10.09
CA ARG A 116 12.82 -30.99 10.74
C ARG A 116 11.77 -30.46 9.76
N GLN A 117 12.12 -30.27 8.49
CA GLN A 117 11.27 -29.63 7.48
C GLN A 117 10.67 -28.31 7.98
N GLU A 118 11.52 -27.40 8.42
CA GLU A 118 11.16 -26.09 8.97
C GLU A 118 12.09 -25.01 8.44
N PHE A 119 11.67 -23.75 8.53
CA PHE A 119 12.53 -22.59 8.29
C PHE A 119 12.78 -21.85 9.60
N ILE A 120 13.96 -21.26 9.72
CA ILE A 120 14.34 -20.37 10.81
C ILE A 120 14.43 -18.96 10.23
N ILE A 121 13.49 -18.09 10.62
CA ILE A 121 13.46 -16.68 10.23
C ILE A 121 14.25 -15.86 11.23
N ASN A 122 15.20 -15.05 10.73
CA ASN A 122 16.05 -14.24 11.59
C ASN A 122 16.33 -12.86 11.00
N THR A 123 16.36 -11.84 11.85
CA THR A 123 16.80 -10.47 11.53
C THR A 123 18.12 -10.22 12.25
N PRO A 124 19.28 -10.61 11.65
CA PRO A 124 20.56 -10.70 12.35
C PRO A 124 21.16 -9.35 12.75
N TYR A 125 20.73 -8.25 12.10
CA TYR A 125 21.27 -6.91 12.31
C TYR A 125 20.17 -5.89 12.54
N TYR A 126 20.47 -4.74 13.13
CA TYR A 126 19.53 -3.64 13.27
C TYR A 126 18.99 -3.17 11.89
N SER A 127 19.86 -3.12 10.87
CA SER A 127 19.48 -2.79 9.49
C SER A 127 18.49 -3.78 8.87
N SER A 128 18.45 -5.03 9.34
CA SER A 128 17.55 -6.09 8.86
C SER A 128 16.16 -6.07 9.52
N HIS A 129 15.94 -5.28 10.58
CA HIS A 129 14.62 -5.21 11.20
C HIS A 129 13.58 -4.76 10.19
N LYS A 130 12.46 -5.48 10.13
CA LYS A 130 11.35 -5.09 9.26
C LYS A 130 10.75 -3.79 9.75
N TYR A 131 10.62 -2.79 8.87
CA TYR A 131 10.26 -1.44 9.27
C TYR A 131 9.18 -0.85 8.37
N TRP A 132 8.36 0.04 8.90
CA TRP A 132 7.18 0.62 8.25
C TRP A 132 6.07 -0.38 7.94
N ILE A 133 5.98 -1.48 8.68
CA ILE A 133 5.03 -2.55 8.39
C ILE A 133 3.63 -2.14 8.81
N GLY A 134 2.81 -1.77 7.83
CA GLY A 134 1.41 -1.37 8.04
C GLY A 134 0.62 -2.49 8.71
N GLN A 135 -0.20 -2.16 9.71
CA GLN A 135 -0.98 -3.09 10.54
C GLN A 135 -0.11 -3.97 11.45
N GLY A 136 1.23 -3.87 11.36
CA GLY A 136 2.17 -4.72 12.08
C GLY A 136 2.31 -4.40 13.57
N ALA A 137 2.14 -3.13 13.97
CA ALA A 137 2.37 -2.74 15.37
C ALA A 137 1.33 -3.30 16.34
N ILE A 138 0.03 -3.37 15.92
CA ILE A 138 -1.07 -3.67 16.85
C ILE A 138 -1.94 -4.84 16.38
N TYR A 139 -2.39 -4.85 15.11
CA TYR A 139 -3.52 -5.67 14.70
C TYR A 139 -3.19 -6.94 13.95
N ALA A 140 -2.08 -7.01 13.22
CA ALA A 140 -1.76 -8.18 12.42
C ALA A 140 -1.46 -9.42 13.27
N HIS A 141 -2.14 -10.53 12.99
CA HIS A 141 -1.86 -11.85 13.55
C HIS A 141 -0.71 -12.53 12.80
N TYR A 142 -0.59 -12.28 11.49
CA TYR A 142 0.40 -12.87 10.61
C TYR A 142 1.08 -11.83 9.74
N ALA A 143 2.29 -12.13 9.28
CA ALA A 143 3.00 -11.34 8.28
C ALA A 143 3.45 -12.21 7.11
N ILE A 144 3.42 -11.64 5.89
CA ILE A 144 4.23 -12.17 4.79
C ILE A 144 5.61 -11.53 4.91
N VAL A 145 6.59 -12.32 5.30
CA VAL A 145 7.97 -11.90 5.51
C VAL A 145 8.80 -12.25 4.29
N PHE A 146 9.44 -11.25 3.68
CA PHE A 146 10.39 -11.47 2.61
C PHE A 146 11.79 -11.61 3.19
N ALA A 147 12.44 -12.75 2.92
CA ALA A 147 13.74 -13.09 3.49
C ALA A 147 14.63 -13.79 2.47
N GLN A 148 15.96 -13.69 2.64
CA GLN A 148 16.94 -14.45 1.87
C GLN A 148 16.87 -15.93 2.27
N LEU A 149 16.51 -16.80 1.33
CA LEU A 149 16.45 -18.24 1.57
C LEU A 149 17.85 -18.85 1.52
N TYR A 150 18.22 -19.53 2.61
CA TYR A 150 19.43 -20.34 2.70
C TYR A 150 19.09 -21.82 2.83
N ILE A 151 19.77 -22.66 2.01
CA ILE A 151 19.75 -24.12 2.13
C ILE A 151 21.22 -24.55 2.27
N GLY A 152 21.60 -25.03 3.45
CA GLY A 152 23.00 -25.16 3.80
C GLY A 152 23.72 -23.81 3.73
N SER A 153 24.83 -23.75 2.97
CA SER A 153 25.60 -22.51 2.77
C SER A 153 25.18 -21.69 1.54
N ILE A 154 24.22 -22.17 0.75
CA ILE A 154 23.83 -21.54 -0.52
C ILE A 154 22.65 -20.58 -0.30
N CYS A 155 22.78 -19.32 -0.76
CA CYS A 155 21.73 -18.34 -0.78
C CYS A 155 20.97 -18.39 -2.11
N TYR A 156 19.66 -18.61 -2.04
CA TYR A 156 18.77 -18.66 -3.21
C TYR A 156 18.00 -17.35 -3.45
N GLY A 157 18.32 -16.30 -2.70
CA GLY A 157 17.72 -14.99 -2.83
C GLY A 157 16.38 -14.85 -2.09
N VAL A 158 15.69 -13.74 -2.33
CA VAL A 158 14.48 -13.34 -1.60
C VAL A 158 13.29 -14.26 -1.88
N HIS A 159 12.65 -14.73 -0.82
CA HIS A 159 11.43 -15.56 -0.85
C HIS A 159 10.40 -15.05 0.17
N PRO A 160 9.09 -15.24 -0.08
CA PRO A 160 8.01 -14.85 0.83
C PRO A 160 7.61 -16.01 1.76
N PHE A 161 7.47 -15.72 3.05
CA PHE A 161 7.10 -16.68 4.08
C PHE A 161 5.92 -16.15 4.92
N ILE A 162 4.98 -17.00 5.28
CA ILE A 162 3.93 -16.67 6.25
C ILE A 162 4.51 -16.90 7.65
N VAL A 163 4.55 -15.85 8.46
CA VAL A 163 5.04 -15.90 9.84
C VAL A 163 3.95 -15.44 10.79
N GLN A 164 3.63 -16.25 11.79
CA GLN A 164 2.71 -15.84 12.85
C GLN A 164 3.40 -14.83 13.77
N LEU A 165 2.74 -13.68 13.97
CA LEU A 165 3.23 -12.60 14.82
C LEU A 165 2.65 -12.65 16.22
N ARG A 166 1.34 -12.99 16.32
CA ARG A 166 0.58 -13.00 17.58
C ARG A 166 -0.29 -14.24 17.71
N ASN A 167 -0.48 -14.65 18.94
CA ASN A 167 -1.44 -15.70 19.30
C ASN A 167 -2.89 -15.14 19.37
N GLU A 168 -3.84 -15.99 19.70
CA GLU A 168 -5.27 -15.62 19.84
C GLU A 168 -5.51 -14.58 20.93
N ASN A 169 -4.67 -14.53 21.95
CA ASN A 169 -4.70 -13.53 23.02
C ASN A 169 -4.05 -12.18 22.61
N LYS A 170 -3.62 -12.04 21.35
CA LYS A 170 -2.91 -10.87 20.80
C LYS A 170 -1.50 -10.64 21.40
N GLU A 171 -0.95 -11.62 22.07
CA GLU A 171 0.43 -11.60 22.57
C GLU A 171 1.40 -11.96 21.45
N CYS A 172 2.60 -11.36 21.45
CA CYS A 172 3.62 -11.72 20.47
C CYS A 172 4.02 -13.19 20.62
N MET A 173 4.23 -13.84 19.49
CA MET A 173 4.78 -15.19 19.46
C MET A 173 6.20 -15.20 20.04
N LYS A 174 6.63 -16.36 20.54
CA LYS A 174 8.00 -16.53 21.04
C LYS A 174 9.01 -16.06 19.98
N ASN A 175 10.00 -15.29 20.41
CA ASN A 175 11.08 -14.77 19.56
C ASN A 175 10.63 -13.74 18.49
N VAL A 176 9.41 -13.24 18.57
CA VAL A 176 8.91 -12.11 17.77
C VAL A 176 8.83 -10.89 18.67
N ILE A 177 9.55 -9.82 18.30
CA ILE A 177 9.52 -8.55 19.01
C ILE A 177 8.93 -7.51 18.09
N ILE A 178 7.92 -6.78 18.56
CA ILE A 178 7.23 -5.76 17.77
C ILE A 178 7.26 -4.44 18.54
N LYS A 179 7.67 -3.39 17.83
CA LYS A 179 7.65 -2.02 18.33
C LYS A 179 6.81 -1.15 17.38
N ASP A 180 6.23 -0.10 17.94
CA ASP A 180 5.48 0.88 17.17
C ASP A 180 6.42 1.93 16.58
N CYS A 181 6.30 2.23 15.27
CA CYS A 181 7.09 3.27 14.61
C CYS A 181 6.70 4.70 15.04
N GLY A 182 5.64 4.87 15.80
CA GLY A 182 5.23 6.16 16.36
C GLY A 182 4.39 7.02 15.41
N MET A 183 4.40 8.33 15.67
CA MET A 183 3.64 9.32 14.92
C MET A 183 4.29 9.63 13.58
N LYS A 184 3.47 9.80 12.54
CA LYS A 184 3.87 10.13 11.17
C LYS A 184 3.28 11.48 10.74
N ASN A 185 3.72 12.01 9.60
CA ASN A 185 3.13 13.22 9.02
C ASN A 185 1.65 13.05 8.64
N GLY A 186 1.30 11.85 8.14
CA GLY A 186 -0.06 11.45 7.80
C GLY A 186 -0.32 9.98 8.12
N LEU A 187 -1.50 9.48 7.79
CA LEU A 187 -1.94 8.08 7.98
C LEU A 187 -1.73 7.56 9.41
N ASN A 188 -1.93 8.41 10.42
CA ASN A 188 -1.69 8.05 11.82
C ASN A 188 -2.65 6.99 12.36
N GLY A 189 -3.83 6.87 11.78
CA GLY A 189 -4.76 5.79 12.10
C GLY A 189 -4.26 4.41 11.67
N VAL A 190 -3.41 4.32 10.64
CA VAL A 190 -2.74 3.07 10.26
C VAL A 190 -1.53 2.87 11.16
N ASP A 191 -1.53 1.81 11.95
CA ASP A 191 -0.39 1.45 12.79
C ASP A 191 0.74 0.87 11.93
N ASN A 192 1.97 1.32 12.17
CA ASN A 192 3.17 0.79 11.53
C ASN A 192 4.09 0.18 12.56
N GLY A 193 4.60 -1.03 12.29
CA GLY A 193 5.49 -1.77 13.18
C GLY A 193 6.94 -1.83 12.69
N GLU A 194 7.87 -1.83 13.64
CA GLU A 194 9.17 -2.43 13.54
C GLU A 194 9.04 -3.87 14.05
N ILE A 195 9.44 -4.86 13.25
CA ILE A 195 9.32 -6.28 13.59
C ILE A 195 10.71 -6.93 13.56
N ILE A 196 11.04 -7.60 14.64
CA ILE A 196 12.31 -8.29 14.85
C ILE A 196 12.02 -9.78 15.02
N PHE A 197 12.74 -10.61 14.30
CA PHE A 197 12.68 -12.05 14.39
C PHE A 197 14.00 -12.57 14.96
N ASP A 198 13.95 -13.23 16.12
CA ASP A 198 15.10 -13.86 16.74
C ASP A 198 14.99 -15.38 16.61
N ASN A 199 15.47 -15.92 15.49
CA ASN A 199 15.42 -17.35 15.19
C ASN A 199 14.01 -17.96 15.33
N VAL A 200 13.02 -17.34 14.69
CA VAL A 200 11.62 -17.80 14.70
C VAL A 200 11.47 -19.01 13.80
N ILE A 201 11.02 -20.12 14.38
CA ILE A 201 10.79 -21.37 13.66
C ILE A 201 9.40 -21.36 13.03
N ILE A 202 9.32 -21.66 11.74
CA ILE A 202 8.07 -21.81 11.00
C ILE A 202 8.04 -23.13 10.21
N PRO A 203 6.85 -23.75 10.03
CA PRO A 203 6.72 -24.97 9.24
C PRO A 203 7.12 -24.76 7.76
N TYR A 204 7.55 -25.84 7.11
CA TYR A 204 7.87 -25.86 5.68
C TYR A 204 6.75 -25.27 4.81
N ASN A 205 5.49 -25.60 5.11
CA ASN A 205 4.33 -25.14 4.36
C ASN A 205 4.06 -23.63 4.43
N ASN A 206 4.83 -22.89 5.22
CA ASN A 206 4.72 -21.44 5.30
C ASN A 206 5.49 -20.69 4.20
N LEU A 207 6.30 -21.39 3.39
CA LEU A 207 6.86 -20.83 2.16
C LEU A 207 5.74 -20.65 1.12
N LEU A 208 5.54 -19.46 0.56
CA LEU A 208 4.66 -19.25 -0.57
C LEU A 208 5.33 -19.82 -1.85
N ASP A 209 4.98 -21.03 -2.23
CA ASP A 209 5.78 -21.93 -3.04
C ASP A 209 5.39 -22.01 -4.53
N LYS A 210 4.57 -21.10 -5.03
CA LYS A 210 4.13 -21.11 -6.44
C LYS A 210 5.28 -21.00 -7.46
N PHE A 211 6.29 -20.21 -7.16
CA PHE A 211 7.41 -19.95 -8.08
C PHE A 211 8.72 -20.63 -7.70
N ALA A 212 8.81 -21.16 -6.47
CA ALA A 212 9.94 -21.95 -6.01
C ALA A 212 9.56 -22.78 -4.80
N HIS A 213 10.11 -23.98 -4.72
CA HIS A 213 9.91 -24.91 -3.59
C HIS A 213 11.18 -25.72 -3.34
N ILE A 214 11.21 -26.46 -2.26
CA ILE A 214 12.23 -27.47 -1.96
C ILE A 214 11.54 -28.82 -2.15
N ASP A 215 12.11 -29.69 -2.97
CA ASP A 215 11.55 -31.03 -3.21
C ASP A 215 11.80 -32.00 -2.05
N ASP A 216 11.22 -33.19 -2.12
CA ASP A 216 11.33 -34.22 -1.07
C ASP A 216 12.77 -34.68 -0.82
N THR A 217 13.68 -34.43 -1.77
CA THR A 217 15.12 -34.72 -1.64
C THR A 217 15.89 -33.59 -0.97
N GLY A 218 15.23 -32.46 -0.65
CA GLY A 218 15.86 -31.26 -0.11
C GLY A 218 16.48 -30.35 -1.17
N LYS A 219 16.24 -30.60 -2.46
CA LYS A 219 16.78 -29.81 -3.55
C LYS A 219 15.88 -28.62 -3.88
N TYR A 220 16.47 -27.46 -4.08
CA TYR A 220 15.75 -26.25 -4.50
C TYR A 220 15.34 -26.34 -5.97
N VAL A 221 14.07 -26.07 -6.25
CA VAL A 221 13.44 -26.03 -7.57
C VAL A 221 12.76 -24.68 -7.77
N ALA A 222 13.03 -24.00 -8.88
CA ALA A 222 12.41 -22.70 -9.14
C ALA A 222 12.13 -22.48 -10.64
N VAL A 223 11.11 -21.67 -10.93
CA VAL A 223 10.84 -21.25 -12.31
C VAL A 223 11.88 -20.21 -12.77
N LYS A 224 12.23 -20.23 -14.06
CA LYS A 224 13.14 -19.22 -14.65
C LYS A 224 12.56 -17.81 -14.49
N GLY A 225 13.37 -16.87 -13.97
CA GLY A 225 12.96 -15.50 -13.74
C GLY A 225 12.01 -15.33 -12.54
N ARG A 226 12.07 -16.25 -11.56
CA ARG A 226 11.20 -16.32 -10.39
C ARG A 226 10.94 -14.96 -9.73
N LEU A 227 12.00 -14.22 -9.38
CA LEU A 227 11.85 -12.97 -8.63
C LEU A 227 11.13 -11.89 -9.44
N SER A 228 11.44 -11.75 -10.72
CA SER A 228 10.74 -10.81 -11.61
C SER A 228 9.25 -11.16 -11.74
N LYS A 229 8.92 -12.45 -11.92
CA LYS A 229 7.52 -12.92 -11.96
C LYS A 229 6.78 -12.64 -10.66
N MET A 230 7.41 -12.92 -9.52
CA MET A 230 6.85 -12.64 -8.20
C MET A 230 6.54 -11.16 -8.02
N LEU A 231 7.46 -10.27 -8.41
CA LEU A 231 7.27 -8.82 -8.27
C LEU A 231 6.23 -8.25 -9.24
N SER A 232 6.14 -8.79 -10.46
CA SER A 232 5.11 -8.35 -11.41
C SER A 232 3.70 -8.70 -10.97
N GLU A 233 3.50 -9.84 -10.28
CA GLU A 233 2.19 -10.18 -9.69
C GLU A 233 1.71 -9.14 -8.66
N LEU A 234 2.63 -8.46 -7.99
CA LEU A 234 2.32 -7.45 -6.96
C LEU A 234 2.15 -6.04 -7.54
N SER A 235 2.40 -5.83 -8.83
CA SER A 235 2.44 -4.48 -9.44
C SER A 235 1.07 -3.80 -9.60
N LYS A 236 -0.03 -4.57 -9.66
CA LYS A 236 -1.40 -4.05 -9.88
C LYS A 236 -1.85 -3.06 -8.80
N ASN A 237 -1.36 -3.21 -7.58
CA ASN A 237 -1.74 -2.36 -6.44
C ASN A 237 -1.39 -0.88 -6.65
N ARG A 238 -0.31 -0.60 -7.40
CA ARG A 238 0.10 0.78 -7.75
C ARG A 238 -0.96 1.54 -8.53
N LEU A 239 -1.73 0.85 -9.39
CA LEU A 239 -2.81 1.48 -10.15
C LEU A 239 -3.89 2.06 -9.22
N GLY A 240 -4.24 1.34 -8.14
CA GLY A 240 -5.19 1.83 -7.13
C GLY A 240 -4.71 3.13 -6.47
N MET A 241 -3.41 3.29 -6.27
CA MET A 241 -2.83 4.53 -5.74
C MET A 241 -2.94 5.69 -6.72
N GLY A 242 -2.68 5.45 -8.02
CA GLY A 242 -2.84 6.47 -9.07
C GLY A 242 -4.28 6.96 -9.17
N LEU A 243 -5.25 6.05 -9.19
CA LEU A 243 -6.68 6.36 -9.20
C LEU A 243 -7.10 7.16 -7.97
N GLY A 244 -6.70 6.70 -6.78
CA GLY A 244 -6.99 7.38 -5.52
C GLY A 244 -6.40 8.80 -5.47
N SER A 245 -5.18 8.98 -5.94
CA SER A 245 -4.55 10.30 -6.05
C SER A 245 -5.30 11.21 -7.01
N ASN A 246 -5.72 10.69 -8.17
CA ASN A 246 -6.42 11.49 -9.17
C ASN A 246 -7.83 11.88 -8.72
N ILE A 247 -8.60 11.00 -8.06
CA ILE A 247 -9.93 11.34 -7.58
C ILE A 247 -9.90 12.40 -6.48
N VAL A 248 -8.87 12.38 -5.61
CA VAL A 248 -8.65 13.42 -4.60
C VAL A 248 -8.29 14.76 -5.27
N SER A 249 -7.46 14.76 -6.32
CA SER A 249 -7.17 15.95 -7.14
C SER A 249 -8.44 16.55 -7.73
N ARG A 250 -9.28 15.73 -8.32
CA ARG A 250 -10.57 16.13 -8.90
C ARG A 250 -11.51 16.75 -7.86
N TYR A 251 -11.57 16.15 -6.68
CA TYR A 251 -12.36 16.70 -5.59
C TYR A 251 -11.83 18.07 -5.14
N ALA A 252 -10.52 18.19 -4.92
CA ALA A 252 -9.90 19.46 -4.52
C ALA A 252 -10.15 20.57 -5.56
N LEU A 253 -10.01 20.27 -6.85
CA LEU A 253 -10.30 21.19 -7.94
C LEU A 253 -11.77 21.61 -7.97
N LYS A 254 -12.69 20.67 -7.80
CA LYS A 254 -14.14 20.95 -7.74
C LYS A 254 -14.46 21.95 -6.62
N GLU A 255 -13.95 21.70 -5.41
CA GLU A 255 -14.17 22.59 -4.25
C GLU A 255 -13.56 23.98 -4.48
N THR A 256 -12.34 24.01 -5.03
CA THR A 256 -11.62 25.26 -5.34
C THR A 256 -12.33 26.08 -6.42
N LEU A 257 -12.76 25.46 -7.49
CA LEU A 257 -13.50 26.15 -8.57
C LEU A 257 -14.86 26.63 -8.07
N THR A 258 -15.56 25.84 -7.27
CA THR A 258 -16.82 26.23 -6.64
C THR A 258 -16.64 27.47 -5.75
N TYR A 259 -15.57 27.50 -4.96
CA TYR A 259 -15.21 28.66 -4.16
C TYR A 259 -14.87 29.87 -5.04
N ALA A 260 -14.04 29.70 -6.07
CA ALA A 260 -13.58 30.78 -6.94
C ALA A 260 -14.68 31.42 -7.77
N ILE A 261 -15.72 30.69 -8.13
CA ILE A 261 -16.93 31.24 -8.78
C ILE A 261 -17.69 32.17 -7.83
N LYS A 262 -17.83 31.80 -6.58
CA LYS A 262 -18.63 32.53 -5.58
C LYS A 262 -17.85 33.66 -4.93
N ARG A 263 -16.55 33.49 -4.68
CA ARG A 263 -15.72 34.48 -4.01
C ARG A 263 -15.41 35.65 -4.95
N LYS A 264 -15.79 36.84 -4.55
CA LYS A 264 -15.53 38.08 -5.28
C LYS A 264 -14.47 38.90 -4.56
N GLN A 265 -13.61 39.59 -5.31
CA GLN A 265 -12.56 40.50 -4.81
C GLN A 265 -12.13 41.48 -5.90
N PHE A 266 -11.61 42.63 -5.46
CA PHE A 266 -10.98 43.68 -6.24
C PHE A 266 -11.86 44.34 -7.33
N GLY A 267 -11.46 45.54 -7.71
CA GLY A 267 -12.15 46.40 -8.66
C GLY A 267 -13.21 47.29 -8.01
N LYS A 268 -13.73 48.28 -8.75
CA LYS A 268 -14.86 49.12 -8.31
C LYS A 268 -16.11 48.29 -8.03
N ILE A 269 -16.31 47.27 -8.85
CA ILE A 269 -17.30 46.20 -8.64
C ILE A 269 -16.51 44.91 -8.52
N GLU A 270 -16.63 44.26 -7.38
CA GLU A 270 -15.91 43.00 -7.12
C GLU A 270 -16.31 41.92 -8.13
N ARG A 271 -15.30 41.23 -8.66
CA ARG A 271 -15.46 40.14 -9.62
C ARG A 271 -15.08 38.80 -9.01
N SER A 272 -15.62 37.70 -9.55
CA SER A 272 -15.25 36.37 -9.07
C SER A 272 -13.76 36.09 -9.25
N LEU A 273 -13.16 35.34 -8.33
CA LEU A 273 -11.73 34.97 -8.44
C LEU A 273 -11.44 34.23 -9.75
N LEU A 274 -12.35 33.40 -10.21
CA LEU A 274 -12.20 32.64 -11.45
C LEU A 274 -12.10 33.53 -12.69
N SER A 275 -12.60 34.79 -12.65
CA SER A 275 -12.51 35.74 -13.79
C SER A 275 -11.11 36.31 -13.98
N TYR A 276 -10.20 36.15 -13.03
CA TYR A 276 -8.82 36.66 -13.10
C TYR A 276 -7.92 35.69 -13.84
N LYS A 277 -7.21 36.15 -14.88
CA LYS A 277 -6.27 35.33 -15.66
C LYS A 277 -5.18 34.72 -14.81
N SER A 278 -4.63 35.46 -13.84
CA SER A 278 -3.63 34.95 -12.92
C SER A 278 -4.13 33.74 -12.12
N TYR A 279 -5.38 33.75 -11.68
CA TYR A 279 -6.00 32.63 -10.99
C TYR A 279 -6.22 31.44 -11.94
N GLN A 280 -6.71 31.71 -13.15
CA GLN A 280 -6.90 30.68 -14.19
C GLN A 280 -5.57 29.99 -14.54
N HIS A 281 -4.47 30.76 -14.69
CA HIS A 281 -3.15 30.20 -14.99
C HIS A 281 -2.62 29.22 -13.94
N ARG A 282 -3.01 29.37 -12.68
CA ARG A 282 -2.66 28.44 -11.60
C ARG A 282 -3.52 27.18 -11.62
N ILE A 283 -4.82 27.30 -11.78
CA ILE A 283 -5.79 26.20 -11.55
C ILE A 283 -6.11 25.41 -12.83
N MET A 284 -6.22 26.06 -14.00
CA MET A 284 -6.64 25.38 -15.24
C MET A 284 -5.64 24.31 -15.72
N PRO A 285 -4.31 24.50 -15.62
CA PRO A 285 -3.38 23.43 -15.99
C PRO A 285 -3.51 22.18 -15.13
N LEU A 286 -3.82 22.32 -13.83
CA LEU A 286 -4.04 21.19 -12.93
C LEU A 286 -5.32 20.44 -13.26
N LEU A 287 -6.38 21.20 -13.65
CA LEU A 287 -7.61 20.60 -14.14
C LEU A 287 -7.36 19.77 -15.41
N ALA A 288 -6.61 20.31 -16.36
CA ALA A 288 -6.25 19.59 -17.59
C ALA A 288 -5.42 18.32 -17.30
N LYS A 289 -4.40 18.42 -16.44
CA LYS A 289 -3.61 17.26 -16.01
C LYS A 289 -4.48 16.18 -15.35
N SER A 290 -5.38 16.58 -14.46
CA SER A 290 -6.29 15.65 -13.76
C SER A 290 -7.23 14.94 -14.74
N TYR A 291 -7.69 15.65 -15.80
CA TYR A 291 -8.52 15.06 -16.85
C TYR A 291 -7.75 14.03 -17.68
N VAL A 292 -6.52 14.36 -18.11
CA VAL A 292 -5.64 13.44 -18.85
C VAL A 292 -5.32 12.20 -17.99
N ASN A 293 -5.00 12.39 -16.72
CA ASN A 293 -4.75 11.28 -15.77
C ASN A 293 -5.98 10.37 -15.65
N ASN A 294 -7.20 10.94 -15.67
CA ASN A 294 -8.42 10.13 -15.63
C ASN A 294 -8.56 9.23 -16.85
N LEU A 295 -8.36 9.78 -18.05
CA LEU A 295 -8.41 9.03 -19.31
C LEU A 295 -7.35 7.91 -19.33
N PHE A 296 -6.12 8.24 -18.90
CA PHE A 296 -5.05 7.24 -18.81
C PHE A 296 -5.38 6.12 -17.82
N ASN A 297 -5.92 6.47 -16.66
CA ASN A 297 -6.30 5.49 -15.64
C ASN A 297 -7.43 4.56 -16.12
N GLU A 298 -8.41 5.08 -16.85
CA GLU A 298 -9.47 4.27 -17.48
C GLU A 298 -8.88 3.31 -18.53
N HIS A 299 -7.95 3.80 -19.36
CA HIS A 299 -7.22 2.93 -20.28
C HIS A 299 -6.47 1.83 -19.54
N ALA A 300 -5.74 2.16 -18.47
CA ALA A 300 -4.97 1.19 -17.67
C ALA A 300 -5.87 0.10 -17.04
N ILE A 301 -7.06 0.47 -16.53
CA ILE A 301 -8.03 -0.48 -15.98
C ILE A 301 -8.55 -1.46 -17.06
N ASN A 302 -8.70 -0.99 -18.28
CA ASN A 302 -9.20 -1.83 -19.36
C ASN A 302 -8.16 -2.85 -19.88
N HIS A 303 -6.89 -2.69 -19.52
CA HIS A 303 -5.77 -3.55 -19.95
C HIS A 303 -5.12 -4.32 -18.77
N LEU A 304 -5.88 -4.62 -17.71
CA LEU A 304 -5.38 -5.34 -16.52
C LEU A 304 -4.99 -6.80 -16.77
N ASP A 305 -5.44 -7.38 -17.87
CA ASP A 305 -5.19 -8.80 -18.17
C ASP A 305 -3.79 -9.02 -18.79
N ASP A 306 -3.20 -8.00 -19.41
CA ASP A 306 -1.82 -8.05 -19.90
C ASP A 306 -0.85 -7.59 -18.80
N MET A 307 -0.06 -8.51 -18.28
CA MET A 307 0.84 -8.27 -17.14
C MET A 307 1.95 -7.27 -17.44
N SER A 308 2.49 -7.25 -18.68
CA SER A 308 3.57 -6.32 -19.05
C SER A 308 3.03 -4.89 -19.20
N ILE A 309 1.91 -4.74 -19.88
CA ILE A 309 1.20 -3.47 -20.04
C ILE A 309 0.74 -2.96 -18.67
N THR A 310 0.17 -3.84 -17.83
CA THR A 310 -0.28 -3.50 -16.47
C THR A 310 0.85 -3.00 -15.61
N HIS A 311 2.02 -3.63 -15.64
CA HIS A 311 3.18 -3.16 -14.88
C HIS A 311 3.60 -1.76 -15.31
N PHE A 312 3.75 -1.53 -16.62
CA PHE A 312 4.09 -0.23 -17.19
C PHE A 312 3.05 0.85 -16.84
N ASN A 313 1.76 0.57 -17.11
CA ASN A 313 0.67 1.49 -16.82
C ASN A 313 0.55 1.83 -15.33
N SER A 314 0.79 0.85 -14.45
CA SER A 314 0.73 1.07 -13.00
C SER A 314 1.82 2.03 -12.50
N ILE A 315 3.02 1.96 -13.08
CA ILE A 315 4.11 2.90 -12.76
C ILE A 315 3.73 4.31 -13.21
N ILE A 316 3.30 4.48 -14.46
CA ILE A 316 2.92 5.81 -15.00
C ILE A 316 1.78 6.40 -14.19
N SER A 317 0.71 5.62 -13.96
CA SER A 317 -0.44 6.07 -13.18
C SER A 317 -0.03 6.53 -11.79
N LYS A 318 0.71 5.70 -11.07
CA LYS A 318 1.15 5.99 -9.70
C LYS A 318 2.03 7.24 -9.64
N THR A 319 3.06 7.33 -10.48
CA THR A 319 4.02 8.44 -10.43
C THR A 319 3.39 9.76 -10.87
N ALA A 320 2.69 9.78 -12.01
CA ALA A 320 2.07 11.00 -12.51
C ALA A 320 0.94 11.50 -11.60
N CYS A 321 0.06 10.59 -11.14
CA CYS A 321 -1.09 10.99 -10.33
C CYS A 321 -0.70 11.40 -8.91
N SER A 322 0.27 10.72 -8.26
CA SER A 322 0.65 11.06 -6.89
C SER A 322 1.34 12.43 -6.80
N TRP A 323 2.27 12.75 -7.70
CA TRP A 323 2.86 14.08 -7.76
C TRP A 323 1.85 15.15 -8.13
N ASN A 324 1.02 14.89 -9.17
CA ASN A 324 -0.01 15.86 -9.54
C ASN A 324 -1.02 16.13 -8.41
N ALA A 325 -1.28 15.14 -7.56
CA ALA A 325 -2.20 15.30 -6.43
C ALA A 325 -1.61 16.25 -5.37
N LEU A 326 -0.33 16.14 -5.06
CA LEU A 326 0.32 17.04 -4.11
C LEU A 326 0.35 18.48 -4.63
N ASP A 327 0.76 18.67 -5.89
CA ASP A 327 0.73 20.00 -6.54
C ASP A 327 -0.68 20.57 -6.54
N THR A 328 -1.67 19.77 -6.90
CA THR A 328 -3.08 20.19 -6.96
C THR A 328 -3.61 20.58 -5.58
N LEU A 329 -3.36 19.77 -4.55
CA LEU A 329 -3.81 20.06 -3.18
C LEU A 329 -3.18 21.34 -2.64
N GLN A 330 -1.89 21.56 -2.90
CA GLN A 330 -1.17 22.78 -2.50
C GLN A 330 -1.79 24.00 -3.17
N GLU A 331 -1.93 23.99 -4.50
CA GLU A 331 -2.49 25.11 -5.27
C GLU A 331 -3.97 25.39 -4.94
N CYS A 332 -4.76 24.34 -4.74
CA CYS A 332 -6.16 24.44 -4.34
C CYS A 332 -6.31 25.05 -2.93
N ARG A 333 -5.47 24.63 -1.98
CA ARG A 333 -5.45 25.20 -0.64
C ARG A 333 -5.14 26.71 -0.70
N GLU A 334 -4.11 27.10 -1.47
CA GLU A 334 -3.73 28.52 -1.64
C GLU A 334 -4.79 29.29 -2.41
N GLY A 335 -5.37 28.71 -3.47
CA GLY A 335 -6.42 29.30 -4.27
C GLY A 335 -7.71 29.61 -3.50
N CYS A 336 -7.95 28.92 -2.38
CA CYS A 336 -9.03 29.21 -1.44
C CYS A 336 -8.65 30.21 -0.33
N GLY A 337 -7.41 30.74 -0.32
CA GLY A 337 -6.93 31.68 0.69
C GLY A 337 -7.07 31.14 2.11
N GLY A 338 -7.47 31.99 3.06
CA GLY A 338 -7.68 31.59 4.46
C GLY A 338 -8.76 30.49 4.63
N HIS A 339 -9.76 30.44 3.74
CA HIS A 339 -10.74 29.36 3.74
C HIS A 339 -10.08 27.99 3.48
N GLY A 340 -9.13 27.90 2.55
CA GLY A 340 -8.36 26.69 2.27
C GLY A 340 -7.47 26.24 3.43
N TYR A 341 -7.05 27.13 4.30
CA TYR A 341 -6.25 26.81 5.50
C TYR A 341 -7.10 26.30 6.68
N HIS A 342 -8.41 26.52 6.63
CA HIS A 342 -9.31 26.06 7.68
C HIS A 342 -9.34 24.52 7.72
N TYR A 343 -9.29 23.95 8.93
CA TYR A 343 -9.30 22.49 9.14
C TYR A 343 -10.44 21.77 8.40
N LYS A 344 -11.64 22.39 8.34
CA LYS A 344 -12.82 21.85 7.64
C LYS A 344 -12.70 21.80 6.11
N SER A 345 -11.70 22.46 5.51
CA SER A 345 -11.47 22.40 4.06
C SER A 345 -10.92 21.04 3.61
N TYR A 346 -10.34 20.28 4.52
CA TYR A 346 -9.69 18.99 4.31
C TYR A 346 -8.43 18.99 3.43
N PHE A 347 -8.07 20.08 2.74
CA PHE A 347 -6.89 20.11 1.86
C PHE A 347 -5.61 19.69 2.58
N GLY A 348 -5.33 20.27 3.74
CA GLY A 348 -4.13 19.94 4.52
C GLY A 348 -4.12 18.49 5.03
N LYS A 349 -5.29 17.94 5.39
CA LYS A 349 -5.42 16.54 5.80
C LYS A 349 -5.17 15.59 4.63
N MET A 350 -5.79 15.86 3.47
CA MET A 350 -5.60 15.06 2.26
C MET A 350 -4.14 15.10 1.80
N TYR A 351 -3.51 16.28 1.82
CA TYR A 351 -2.11 16.45 1.48
C TYR A 351 -1.21 15.56 2.35
N LYS A 352 -1.32 15.66 3.67
CA LYS A 352 -0.53 14.87 4.61
C LYS A 352 -0.72 13.36 4.44
N ASN A 353 -1.92 12.92 4.12
CA ASN A 353 -2.21 11.49 3.96
C ASN A 353 -1.75 10.96 2.59
N LEU A 354 -1.73 11.80 1.53
CA LEU A 354 -1.26 11.40 0.21
C LEU A 354 0.25 11.57 0.00
N ASP A 355 0.92 12.34 0.84
CA ASP A 355 2.36 12.63 0.70
C ASP A 355 3.19 11.34 0.55
N ILE A 356 2.91 10.33 1.36
CA ILE A 356 3.61 9.05 1.33
C ILE A 356 3.37 8.26 0.03
N TYR A 357 2.34 8.60 -0.78
CA TYR A 357 2.06 7.91 -2.04
C TYR A 357 3.16 8.10 -3.08
N THR A 358 4.02 9.10 -2.92
CA THR A 358 5.21 9.27 -3.75
C THR A 358 6.33 8.28 -3.41
N THR A 359 6.27 7.63 -2.25
CA THR A 359 7.36 6.83 -1.67
C THR A 359 7.03 5.34 -1.57
N PHE A 360 5.92 4.97 -0.92
CA PHE A 360 5.62 3.56 -0.71
C PHE A 360 5.09 2.86 -1.98
N GLU A 361 5.10 1.52 -2.00
CA GLU A 361 4.90 0.66 -3.20
C GLU A 361 5.88 0.97 -4.35
N GLY A 362 7.06 1.46 -4.00
CA GLY A 362 8.14 1.89 -4.89
C GLY A 362 8.23 3.41 -4.99
N ASP A 363 9.41 3.95 -4.65
CA ASP A 363 9.70 5.38 -4.79
C ASP A 363 9.51 5.83 -6.25
N ASN A 364 8.87 6.98 -6.45
CA ASN A 364 8.53 7.48 -7.78
C ASN A 364 9.75 7.63 -8.69
N ASN A 365 10.89 8.12 -8.18
CA ASN A 365 12.10 8.30 -8.98
C ASN A 365 12.70 6.94 -9.38
N VAL A 366 12.66 5.96 -8.47
CA VAL A 366 13.11 4.59 -8.75
C VAL A 366 12.20 3.92 -9.80
N LEU A 367 10.89 4.10 -9.69
CA LEU A 367 9.93 3.57 -10.65
C LEU A 367 10.10 4.17 -12.05
N LEU A 368 10.37 5.47 -12.16
CA LEU A 368 10.63 6.11 -13.46
C LEU A 368 11.89 5.55 -14.15
N GLN A 369 12.94 5.21 -13.38
CA GLN A 369 14.12 4.56 -13.94
C GLN A 369 13.78 3.19 -14.56
N GLN A 370 12.82 2.46 -13.98
CA GLN A 370 12.37 1.20 -14.56
C GLN A 370 11.67 1.39 -15.90
N ILE A 371 10.87 2.45 -16.09
CA ILE A 371 10.21 2.76 -17.37
C ILE A 371 11.24 2.92 -18.48
N MET A 372 12.36 3.58 -18.22
CA MET A 372 13.42 3.81 -19.23
C MET A 372 14.10 2.51 -19.70
N GLN A 373 13.93 1.41 -18.96
CA GLN A 373 14.49 0.10 -19.32
C GLN A 373 13.52 -0.77 -20.15
N PHE A 374 12.24 -0.36 -20.24
CA PHE A 374 11.29 -0.99 -21.16
C PHE A 374 11.63 -0.58 -22.60
N LYS A 375 12.19 -1.54 -23.34
CA LYS A 375 12.43 -1.43 -24.79
C LYS A 375 11.35 -2.17 -25.55
#